data_e2d40e23d0884c12a09702acf02a5324
#
_entry.id   e2d40e23d0884c12a09702acf02a5324
#
_cell.length_a   1.000
_cell.length_b   1.000
_cell.length_c   1.000
_cell.angle_alpha   90.00
_cell.angle_beta   90.00
_cell.angle_gamma   90.00
#
_symmetry.space_group_name_H-M   'P 1'
#
loop_
_entity.id
_entity.type
_entity.pdbx_description
1 polymer ?
#
loop_
_entity_poly.entity_id
_entity_poly.type
_entity_poly.pdbx_seq_one_letter_code
_entity_poly.pdbx_strand_id
1 'polypeptide(L)'
;MPIVNYIEKMMGMQDVEVKKIEEEEKRITIYIEMYRKDCECPVCGRKTRRVHDYRWQRVKELPAFGNDVELRIHKRRYACDCGKHFYEPCQFLGKYQRRTRRTTMTMIERLSDVRSYTKVAEEFKVSVPTVMRIFENISYPKPTTLPEAVGIDEFKGNTGGEKYDCILTNVEKKQVLD
;
A
#
# COMPACT_ATOMS: atom_id res chain seq x y z
N MET A 1 -9.04 28.89 9.19
CA MET A 1 -9.07 27.42 9.03
C MET A 1 -7.70 26.90 9.42
N PRO A 2 -7.58 25.92 10.30
CA PRO A 2 -6.27 25.45 10.74
C PRO A 2 -5.57 24.70 9.58
N ILE A 3 -4.25 24.88 9.49
CA ILE A 3 -3.32 24.25 8.52
C ILE A 3 -3.52 22.72 8.44
N VAL A 4 -3.95 22.11 9.52
CA VAL A 4 -4.25 20.69 9.70
C VAL A 4 -5.24 20.16 8.64
N ASN A 5 -6.31 20.91 8.33
CA ASN A 5 -7.31 20.48 7.33
C ASN A 5 -6.76 20.42 5.88
N TYR A 6 -5.71 21.18 5.57
CA TYR A 6 -5.07 21.12 4.26
C TYR A 6 -4.24 19.85 4.09
N ILE A 7 -3.56 19.41 5.13
CA ILE A 7 -2.74 18.19 5.11
C ILE A 7 -3.62 16.97 4.91
N GLU A 8 -4.76 16.87 5.59
CA GLU A 8 -5.73 15.80 5.41
C GLU A 8 -6.22 15.71 3.95
N LYS A 9 -6.53 16.86 3.33
CA LYS A 9 -6.94 16.96 1.93
C LYS A 9 -5.80 16.60 0.97
N MET A 10 -4.59 17.13 1.18
CA MET A 10 -3.42 16.82 0.34
C MET A 10 -3.03 15.36 0.41
N MET A 11 -3.17 14.74 1.58
CA MET A 11 -2.89 13.32 1.76
C MET A 11 -4.02 12.42 1.25
N GLY A 12 -5.18 12.97 0.86
CA GLY A 12 -6.34 12.19 0.39
C GLY A 12 -6.85 11.19 1.43
N MET A 13 -6.59 11.44 2.72
CA MET A 13 -7.03 10.58 3.81
C MET A 13 -8.36 11.07 4.35
N GLN A 14 -9.42 10.34 4.07
CA GLN A 14 -10.73 10.60 4.65
C GLN A 14 -10.82 10.05 6.07
N ASP A 15 -11.65 10.68 6.90
CA ASP A 15 -11.94 10.25 8.27
C ASP A 15 -10.72 10.26 9.22
N VAL A 16 -9.74 11.11 8.96
CA VAL A 16 -8.49 11.22 9.74
C VAL A 16 -8.36 12.61 10.32
N GLU A 17 -7.91 12.71 11.57
CA GLU A 17 -7.52 13.93 12.22
C GLU A 17 -6.01 13.94 12.46
N VAL A 18 -5.32 14.98 11.97
CA VAL A 18 -3.89 15.19 12.26
C VAL A 18 -3.77 15.85 13.64
N LYS A 19 -3.08 15.18 14.57
CA LYS A 19 -2.88 15.66 15.94
C LYS A 19 -1.60 16.46 16.11
N LYS A 20 -0.52 16.05 15.45
CA LYS A 20 0.80 16.63 15.57
C LYS A 20 1.63 16.34 14.34
N ILE A 21 2.55 17.23 14.01
CA ILE A 21 3.59 17.02 12.99
C ILE A 21 4.92 17.35 13.66
N GLU A 22 5.89 16.47 13.47
CA GLU A 22 7.28 16.64 13.88
C GLU A 22 8.15 16.59 12.64
N GLU A 23 9.08 17.49 12.53
CA GLU A 23 10.06 17.56 11.46
C GLU A 23 11.46 17.43 12.05
N GLU A 24 12.21 16.45 11.55
CA GLU A 24 13.62 16.22 11.84
C GLU A 24 14.37 16.25 10.50
N GLU A 25 15.67 16.56 10.50
CA GLU A 25 16.53 16.82 9.31
C GLU A 25 16.07 16.25 7.95
N LYS A 26 15.62 15.00 7.89
CA LYS A 26 15.16 14.31 6.65
C LYS A 26 13.93 13.44 6.87
N ARG A 27 13.18 13.71 7.94
CA ARG A 27 11.99 12.93 8.29
C ARG A 27 10.87 13.84 8.77
N ILE A 28 9.67 13.60 8.25
CA ILE A 28 8.43 14.19 8.73
C ILE A 28 7.62 13.09 9.40
N THR A 29 7.31 13.24 10.68
CA THR A 29 6.43 12.34 11.42
C THR A 29 5.08 12.98 11.64
N ILE A 30 4.01 12.39 11.13
CA ILE A 30 2.64 12.88 11.23
C ILE A 30 1.86 11.97 12.17
N TYR A 31 1.40 12.51 13.29
CA TYR A 31 0.56 11.81 14.28
C TYR A 31 -0.90 11.98 13.92
N ILE A 32 -1.59 10.88 13.71
CA ILE A 32 -2.97 10.85 13.24
C ILE A 32 -3.86 9.95 14.08
N GLU A 33 -5.13 10.29 14.15
CA GLU A 33 -6.21 9.46 14.65
C GLU A 33 -7.35 9.39 13.64
N MET A 34 -8.06 8.28 13.60
CA MET A 34 -9.32 8.20 12.86
C MET A 34 -10.41 8.95 13.63
N TYR A 35 -11.36 9.59 12.95
CA TYR A 35 -12.54 10.14 13.64
C TYR A 35 -13.28 9.01 14.33
N ARG A 36 -13.70 9.25 15.58
CA ARG A 36 -14.41 8.25 16.38
C ARG A 36 -15.79 7.99 15.82
N LYS A 37 -16.03 6.76 15.37
CA LYS A 37 -17.32 6.31 14.83
C LYS A 37 -17.68 4.93 15.37
N ASP A 38 -18.94 4.55 15.19
CA ASP A 38 -19.39 3.18 15.47
C ASP A 38 -18.70 2.22 14.50
N CYS A 39 -18.16 1.13 15.03
CA CYS A 39 -17.47 0.12 14.25
C CYS A 39 -18.26 -1.20 14.30
N GLU A 40 -18.39 -1.81 13.13
CA GLU A 40 -19.07 -3.09 12.98
C GLU A 40 -18.13 -4.25 13.39
N CYS A 41 -18.63 -5.13 14.22
CA CYS A 41 -17.88 -6.30 14.67
C CYS A 41 -17.70 -7.31 13.51
N PRO A 42 -16.49 -7.73 13.19
CA PRO A 42 -16.24 -8.65 12.07
C PRO A 42 -16.74 -10.07 12.29
N VAL A 43 -17.27 -10.39 13.47
CA VAL A 43 -17.79 -11.72 13.82
C VAL A 43 -19.31 -11.75 13.85
N CYS A 44 -19.95 -10.80 14.53
CA CYS A 44 -21.40 -10.81 14.73
C CYS A 44 -22.16 -9.66 14.05
N GLY A 45 -21.47 -8.77 13.33
CA GLY A 45 -22.07 -7.63 12.62
C GLY A 45 -22.60 -6.51 13.53
N ARG A 46 -22.66 -6.69 14.85
CA ARG A 46 -23.17 -5.66 15.75
C ARG A 46 -22.24 -4.46 15.80
N LYS A 47 -22.80 -3.26 15.82
CA LYS A 47 -22.06 -2.00 15.97
C LYS A 47 -21.65 -1.80 17.43
N THR A 48 -20.43 -1.35 17.65
CA THR A 48 -19.91 -1.00 18.96
C THR A 48 -19.12 0.31 18.91
N ARG A 49 -19.20 1.10 19.96
CA ARG A 49 -18.39 2.32 20.17
C ARG A 49 -17.50 2.17 21.40
N ARG A 50 -17.55 0.99 22.05
CA ARG A 50 -16.78 0.70 23.27
C ARG A 50 -15.34 0.41 22.92
N VAL A 51 -14.44 1.34 23.28
CA VAL A 51 -13.00 1.17 23.12
C VAL A 51 -12.47 0.34 24.28
N HIS A 52 -11.69 -0.69 23.97
CA HIS A 52 -11.00 -1.53 24.94
C HIS A 52 -9.63 -0.95 25.30
N ASP A 53 -8.81 -0.67 24.29
CA ASP A 53 -7.47 -0.10 24.41
C ASP A 53 -7.03 0.66 23.14
N TYR A 54 -5.82 1.20 23.18
CA TYR A 54 -5.20 1.93 22.07
C TYR A 54 -3.82 1.38 21.81
N ARG A 55 -3.35 1.52 20.57
CA ARG A 55 -1.95 1.29 20.23
C ARG A 55 -1.46 2.24 19.15
N TRP A 56 -0.18 2.53 19.18
CA TRP A 56 0.50 3.22 18.10
C TRP A 56 0.95 2.25 17.00
N GLN A 57 0.67 2.61 15.76
CA GLN A 57 1.17 1.90 14.58
C GLN A 57 2.01 2.83 13.73
N ARG A 58 3.24 2.41 13.39
CA ARG A 58 4.13 3.11 12.47
C ARG A 58 3.83 2.66 11.05
N VAL A 59 3.65 3.62 10.14
CA VAL A 59 3.32 3.35 8.74
C VAL A 59 4.13 4.28 7.85
N LYS A 60 4.82 3.73 6.89
CA LYS A 60 5.55 4.50 5.89
C LYS A 60 4.57 5.12 4.90
N GLU A 61 4.80 6.39 4.58
CA GLU A 61 4.05 7.15 3.58
C GLU A 61 4.97 7.52 2.41
N LEU A 62 4.40 8.08 1.33
CA LEU A 62 5.17 8.64 0.22
C LEU A 62 6.13 9.71 0.74
N PRO A 63 7.39 9.70 0.27
CA PRO A 63 8.31 10.79 0.51
C PRO A 63 7.71 12.12 0.02
N ALA A 64 7.90 13.18 0.77
CA ALA A 64 7.42 14.52 0.41
C ALA A 64 8.49 15.57 0.68
N PHE A 65 8.65 16.50 -0.26
CA PHE A 65 9.59 17.62 -0.14
C PHE A 65 11.03 17.19 0.17
N GLY A 66 11.48 16.04 -0.37
CA GLY A 66 12.81 15.48 -0.12
C GLY A 66 12.96 14.76 1.23
N ASN A 67 11.91 14.68 2.03
CA ASN A 67 11.89 14.04 3.35
C ASN A 67 11.16 12.69 3.31
N ASP A 68 11.60 11.77 4.17
CA ASP A 68 10.83 10.57 4.49
C ASP A 68 9.60 10.96 5.30
N VAL A 69 8.45 10.38 4.98
CA VAL A 69 7.22 10.60 5.73
C VAL A 69 6.81 9.33 6.46
N GLU A 70 6.64 9.44 7.77
CA GLU A 70 6.13 8.37 8.64
C GLU A 70 4.82 8.81 9.28
N LEU A 71 3.79 7.97 9.18
CA LEU A 71 2.56 8.15 9.94
C LEU A 71 2.65 7.38 11.25
N ARG A 72 2.30 8.04 12.34
CA ARG A 72 2.05 7.47 13.66
C ARG A 72 0.56 7.45 13.90
N ILE A 73 -0.05 6.28 13.71
CA ILE A 73 -1.50 6.09 13.82
C ILE A 73 -1.83 5.64 15.23
N HIS A 74 -2.62 6.42 15.96
CA HIS A 74 -3.17 6.06 17.26
C HIS A 74 -4.47 5.27 17.04
N LYS A 75 -4.35 3.94 16.94
CA LYS A 75 -5.47 3.04 16.62
C LYS A 75 -6.23 2.60 17.84
N ARG A 76 -7.57 2.64 17.74
CA ARG A 76 -8.48 2.09 18.73
C ARG A 76 -8.69 0.61 18.53
N ARG A 77 -8.70 -0.12 19.63
CA ARG A 77 -9.17 -1.51 19.67
C ARG A 77 -10.53 -1.53 20.34
N TYR A 78 -11.54 -1.96 19.61
CA TYR A 78 -12.91 -2.02 20.08
C TYR A 78 -13.21 -3.34 20.76
N ALA A 79 -14.14 -3.32 21.75
CA ALA A 79 -14.71 -4.49 22.38
C ALA A 79 -16.17 -4.65 21.95
N CYS A 80 -16.54 -5.84 21.51
CA CYS A 80 -17.91 -6.21 21.21
C CYS A 80 -18.49 -7.10 22.32
N ASP A 81 -19.80 -7.04 22.55
CA ASP A 81 -20.51 -7.86 23.55
C ASP A 81 -20.45 -9.36 23.23
N CYS A 82 -20.14 -9.76 22.00
CA CYS A 82 -19.85 -11.15 21.64
C CYS A 82 -18.47 -11.64 22.12
N GLY A 83 -17.72 -10.82 22.86
CA GLY A 83 -16.37 -11.12 23.34
C GLY A 83 -15.25 -10.82 22.34
N LYS A 84 -15.58 -10.44 21.10
CA LYS A 84 -14.57 -10.11 20.09
C LYS A 84 -13.93 -8.75 20.33
N HIS A 85 -12.60 -8.72 20.31
CA HIS A 85 -11.82 -7.48 20.22
C HIS A 85 -11.25 -7.32 18.81
N PHE A 86 -11.34 -6.11 18.25
CA PHE A 86 -10.87 -5.83 16.89
C PHE A 86 -10.42 -4.38 16.75
N TYR A 87 -9.50 -4.13 15.82
CA TYR A 87 -9.03 -2.78 15.54
C TYR A 87 -9.96 -2.07 14.55
N GLU A 88 -10.05 -0.75 14.70
CA GLU A 88 -10.77 0.09 13.74
C GLU A 88 -10.23 -0.10 12.31
N PRO A 89 -11.11 -0.12 11.31
CA PRO A 89 -10.71 -0.21 9.92
C PRO A 89 -9.98 1.08 9.49
N CYS A 90 -8.96 0.93 8.66
CA CYS A 90 -8.20 2.02 8.10
C CYS A 90 -8.17 1.87 6.57
N GLN A 91 -8.87 2.75 5.85
CA GLN A 91 -9.09 2.59 4.40
C GLN A 91 -7.82 2.73 3.56
N PHE A 92 -6.88 3.58 4.01
CA PHE A 92 -5.62 3.83 3.31
C PHE A 92 -4.52 2.82 3.65
N LEU A 93 -4.83 1.84 4.53
CA LEU A 93 -3.87 0.84 5.00
C LEU A 93 -4.42 -0.58 4.80
N GLY A 94 -3.65 -1.44 4.18
CA GLY A 94 -3.98 -2.87 4.08
C GLY A 94 -3.80 -3.59 5.43
N LYS A 95 -4.45 -4.74 5.58
CA LYS A 95 -4.30 -5.58 6.77
C LYS A 95 -2.83 -6.00 6.94
N TYR A 96 -2.28 -5.80 8.14
CA TYR A 96 -0.88 -6.06 8.49
C TYR A 96 0.18 -5.27 7.71
N GLN A 97 -0.22 -4.28 6.90
CA GLN A 97 0.70 -3.44 6.16
C GLN A 97 1.36 -2.39 7.06
N ARG A 98 2.64 -2.07 6.75
CA ARG A 98 3.41 -0.99 7.40
C ARG A 98 3.72 0.16 6.45
N ARG A 99 3.00 0.24 5.33
CA ARG A 99 3.02 1.33 4.35
C ARG A 99 1.62 1.56 3.84
N THR A 100 1.32 2.76 3.42
CA THR A 100 0.01 3.09 2.86
C THR A 100 -0.20 2.42 1.50
N ARG A 101 -1.46 2.28 1.11
CA ARG A 101 -1.82 1.72 -0.21
C ARG A 101 -1.26 2.56 -1.33
N ARG A 102 -1.31 3.91 -1.22
CA ARG A 102 -0.77 4.78 -2.27
C ARG A 102 0.75 4.64 -2.39
N THR A 103 1.49 4.51 -1.29
CA THR A 103 2.92 4.20 -1.36
C THR A 103 3.18 2.91 -2.14
N THR A 104 2.38 1.87 -1.91
CA THR A 104 2.47 0.61 -2.66
C THR A 104 2.15 0.82 -4.13
N MET A 105 1.08 1.54 -4.46
CA MET A 105 0.69 1.82 -5.85
C MET A 105 1.76 2.63 -6.59
N THR A 106 2.31 3.66 -5.96
CA THR A 106 3.38 4.45 -6.58
C THR A 106 4.65 3.62 -6.81
N MET A 107 4.99 2.67 -5.91
CA MET A 107 6.09 1.73 -6.18
C MET A 107 5.82 0.89 -7.43
N ILE A 108 4.59 0.42 -7.63
CA ILE A 108 4.17 -0.34 -8.82
C ILE A 108 4.29 0.53 -10.08
N GLU A 109 3.80 1.76 -10.04
CA GLU A 109 3.91 2.74 -11.13
C GLU A 109 5.38 2.98 -11.52
N ARG A 110 6.28 3.15 -10.53
CA ARG A 110 7.71 3.31 -10.79
C ARG A 110 8.35 2.09 -11.46
N LEU A 111 7.89 0.90 -11.13
CA LEU A 111 8.35 -0.34 -11.80
C LEU A 111 7.84 -0.41 -13.24
N SER A 112 6.62 0.04 -13.51
CA SER A 112 6.06 0.13 -14.85
C SER A 112 6.82 1.12 -15.74
N ASP A 113 7.48 2.14 -15.16
CA ASP A 113 8.37 3.08 -15.85
C ASP A 113 9.77 2.49 -16.16
N VAL A 114 9.91 1.16 -16.23
CA VAL A 114 11.16 0.44 -16.52
C VAL A 114 12.30 0.75 -15.54
N ARG A 115 11.97 1.00 -14.27
CA ARG A 115 12.96 1.17 -13.20
C ARG A 115 13.32 -0.17 -12.55
N SER A 116 14.59 -0.33 -12.21
CA SER A 116 15.04 -1.53 -11.48
C SER A 116 14.48 -1.58 -10.05
N TYR A 117 14.30 -2.78 -9.51
CA TYR A 117 13.90 -2.99 -8.11
C TYR A 117 14.80 -2.25 -7.12
N THR A 118 16.12 -2.19 -7.40
CA THR A 118 17.08 -1.49 -6.57
C THR A 118 16.80 0.00 -6.51
N LYS A 119 16.59 0.66 -7.66
CA LYS A 119 16.28 2.10 -7.71
C LYS A 119 14.96 2.43 -7.01
N VAL A 120 13.93 1.60 -7.19
CA VAL A 120 12.66 1.78 -6.47
C VAL A 120 12.85 1.57 -4.97
N ALA A 121 13.63 0.57 -4.55
CA ALA A 121 13.92 0.32 -3.15
C ALA A 121 14.65 1.51 -2.49
N GLU A 122 15.61 2.11 -3.19
CA GLU A 122 16.35 3.32 -2.74
C GLU A 122 15.41 4.53 -2.63
N GLU A 123 14.59 4.81 -3.66
CA GLU A 123 13.66 5.93 -3.68
C GLU A 123 12.69 5.90 -2.48
N PHE A 124 12.15 4.71 -2.18
CA PHE A 124 11.20 4.53 -1.07
C PHE A 124 11.86 4.09 0.24
N LYS A 125 13.18 3.95 0.30
CA LYS A 125 13.95 3.49 1.47
C LYS A 125 13.37 2.22 2.09
N VAL A 126 13.16 1.22 1.24
CA VAL A 126 12.74 -0.13 1.61
C VAL A 126 13.76 -1.15 1.11
N SER A 127 13.69 -2.39 1.58
CA SER A 127 14.56 -3.44 1.05
C SER A 127 14.10 -3.91 -0.34
N VAL A 128 15.04 -4.30 -1.19
CA VAL A 128 14.77 -4.87 -2.53
C VAL A 128 13.77 -6.04 -2.47
N PRO A 129 13.89 -7.01 -1.53
CA PRO A 129 12.90 -8.07 -1.39
C PRO A 129 11.49 -7.59 -1.05
N THR A 130 11.35 -6.38 -0.48
CA THR A 130 10.02 -5.78 -0.25
C THR A 130 9.40 -5.34 -1.57
N VAL A 131 10.18 -4.72 -2.45
CA VAL A 131 9.72 -4.29 -3.78
C VAL A 131 9.37 -5.51 -4.63
N MET A 132 10.20 -6.55 -4.64
CA MET A 132 9.95 -7.80 -5.36
C MET A 132 8.62 -8.43 -4.91
N ARG A 133 8.38 -8.58 -3.60
CA ARG A 133 7.12 -9.12 -3.07
C ARG A 133 5.89 -8.28 -3.42
N ILE A 134 6.05 -6.96 -3.58
CA ILE A 134 4.95 -6.11 -4.06
C ILE A 134 4.62 -6.47 -5.50
N PHE A 135 5.63 -6.60 -6.33
CA PHE A 135 5.48 -6.92 -7.74
C PHE A 135 4.89 -8.33 -7.96
N GLU A 136 5.40 -9.34 -7.26
CA GLU A 136 4.90 -10.72 -7.31
C GLU A 136 3.41 -10.86 -6.93
N ASN A 137 2.89 -9.94 -6.11
CA ASN A 137 1.47 -9.93 -5.74
C ASN A 137 0.58 -9.15 -6.74
N ILE A 138 1.13 -8.64 -7.84
CA ILE A 138 0.34 -8.04 -8.90
C ILE A 138 -0.21 -9.16 -9.77
N SER A 139 -1.53 -9.30 -9.80
CA SER A 139 -2.19 -10.19 -10.74
C SER A 139 -2.66 -9.40 -11.95
N TYR A 140 -2.24 -9.82 -13.12
CA TYR A 140 -2.77 -9.31 -14.39
C TYR A 140 -3.88 -10.25 -14.87
N PRO A 141 -5.01 -9.71 -15.36
CA PRO A 141 -6.01 -10.55 -15.98
C PRO A 141 -5.41 -11.18 -17.25
N LYS A 142 -5.24 -12.50 -17.24
CA LYS A 142 -4.81 -13.22 -18.43
C LYS A 142 -5.95 -13.22 -19.45
N PRO A 143 -5.69 -12.97 -20.73
CA PRO A 143 -6.70 -13.03 -21.76
C PRO A 143 -7.24 -14.47 -21.87
N THR A 144 -8.56 -14.58 -21.97
CA THR A 144 -9.24 -15.89 -22.15
C THR A 144 -9.21 -16.38 -23.58
N THR A 145 -8.89 -15.52 -24.53
CA THR A 145 -8.79 -15.81 -25.96
C THR A 145 -7.49 -15.24 -26.52
N LEU A 146 -6.83 -16.01 -27.37
CA LEU A 146 -5.64 -15.52 -28.07
C LEU A 146 -6.05 -14.53 -29.17
N PRO A 147 -5.24 -13.49 -29.44
CA PRO A 147 -5.43 -12.60 -30.57
C PRO A 147 -5.11 -13.32 -31.90
N GLU A 148 -5.50 -12.72 -33.02
CA GLU A 148 -5.22 -13.29 -34.35
C GLU A 148 -3.70 -13.39 -34.65
N ALA A 149 -2.91 -12.43 -34.13
CA ALA A 149 -1.46 -12.43 -34.26
C ALA A 149 -0.79 -12.47 -32.90
N VAL A 150 -0.05 -13.55 -32.61
CA VAL A 150 0.74 -13.75 -31.40
C VAL A 150 2.21 -13.67 -31.71
N GLY A 151 2.92 -12.81 -31.03
CA GLY A 151 4.39 -12.81 -31.02
C GLY A 151 4.89 -13.71 -29.89
N ILE A 152 5.91 -14.50 -30.18
CA ILE A 152 6.61 -15.36 -29.23
C ILE A 152 8.07 -14.95 -29.23
N ASP A 153 8.64 -14.69 -28.07
CA ASP A 153 10.06 -14.41 -27.90
C ASP A 153 10.61 -15.21 -26.73
N GLU A 154 11.81 -15.77 -26.93
CA GLU A 154 12.53 -16.50 -25.88
C GLU A 154 13.68 -15.66 -25.35
N PHE A 155 13.78 -15.56 -24.05
CA PHE A 155 14.90 -14.90 -23.41
C PHE A 155 15.53 -15.79 -22.35
N LYS A 156 16.81 -15.55 -22.07
CA LYS A 156 17.53 -16.28 -21.05
C LYS A 156 17.03 -15.85 -19.68
N GLY A 157 16.21 -16.70 -19.07
CA GLY A 157 15.71 -16.55 -17.71
C GLY A 157 16.57 -17.29 -16.70
N ASN A 158 16.30 -17.04 -15.42
CA ASN A 158 16.95 -17.76 -14.32
C ASN A 158 15.94 -18.06 -13.21
N THR A 159 14.68 -18.21 -13.59
CA THR A 159 13.52 -18.37 -12.70
C THR A 159 13.11 -19.85 -12.69
N GLY A 160 12.90 -20.40 -11.51
CA GLY A 160 12.37 -21.77 -11.35
C GLY A 160 13.27 -22.90 -11.81
N GLY A 161 14.56 -22.67 -12.13
CA GLY A 161 15.49 -23.70 -12.61
C GLY A 161 15.49 -23.90 -14.13
N GLU A 162 14.60 -23.22 -14.84
CA GLU A 162 14.57 -23.17 -16.31
C GLU A 162 15.64 -22.22 -16.85
N LYS A 163 16.25 -22.58 -17.98
CA LYS A 163 17.31 -21.78 -18.61
C LYS A 163 16.76 -20.69 -19.52
N TYR A 164 15.58 -20.90 -20.05
CA TYR A 164 14.91 -19.97 -20.95
C TYR A 164 13.46 -19.79 -20.49
N ASP A 165 13.02 -18.54 -20.55
CA ASP A 165 11.64 -18.12 -20.35
C ASP A 165 11.07 -17.65 -21.69
N CYS A 166 9.75 -17.79 -21.88
CA CYS A 166 9.06 -17.38 -23.09
C CYS A 166 8.09 -16.25 -22.77
N ILE A 167 8.03 -15.26 -23.61
CA ILE A 167 7.06 -14.17 -23.52
C ILE A 167 6.09 -14.26 -24.71
N LEU A 168 4.79 -14.20 -24.39
CA LEU A 168 3.72 -14.12 -25.38
C LEU A 168 3.22 -12.69 -25.48
N THR A 169 3.12 -12.18 -26.70
CA THR A 169 2.67 -10.82 -26.95
C THR A 169 1.53 -10.75 -27.96
N ASN A 170 0.62 -9.81 -27.77
CA ASN A 170 -0.33 -9.39 -28.79
C ASN A 170 0.37 -8.38 -29.68
N VAL A 171 0.67 -8.75 -30.92
CA VAL A 171 1.43 -7.89 -31.86
C VAL A 171 0.65 -6.64 -32.25
N GLU A 172 -0.67 -6.77 -32.41
CA GLU A 172 -1.53 -5.65 -32.84
C GLU A 172 -1.68 -4.60 -31.72
N LYS A 173 -1.96 -5.04 -30.49
CA LYS A 173 -2.18 -4.17 -29.34
C LYS A 173 -0.89 -3.80 -28.59
N LYS A 174 0.25 -4.38 -28.98
CA LYS A 174 1.55 -4.20 -28.29
C LYS A 174 1.48 -4.48 -26.79
N GLN A 175 0.83 -5.57 -26.42
CA GLN A 175 0.59 -5.96 -25.03
C GLN A 175 1.21 -7.34 -24.76
N VAL A 176 1.79 -7.50 -23.57
CA VAL A 176 2.21 -8.80 -23.05
C VAL A 176 0.98 -9.59 -22.62
N LEU A 177 0.92 -10.87 -23.02
CA LEU A 177 -0.18 -11.79 -22.71
C LEU A 177 0.20 -12.73 -21.55
N ASP A 178 1.44 -13.25 -21.55
CA ASP A 178 2.05 -14.11 -20.51
C ASP A 178 3.57 -14.10 -20.61
#